data_32460fbaa2d87c1a0eedded1818b2988
#
_entry.id   32460fbaa2d87c1a0eedded1818b2988
#
_cell.length_a   1.000
_cell.length_b   1.000
_cell.length_c   1.000
_cell.angle_alpha   90.00
_cell.angle_beta   90.00
_cell.angle_gamma   90.00
#
_symmetry.space_group_name_H-M   'P 1'
#
loop_
_entity.id
_entity.type
_entity.pdbx_description
1 polymer ?
#
loop_
_entity_poly.entity_id
_entity_poly.type
_entity_poly.pdbx_seq_one_letter_code
_entity_poly.pdbx_strand_id
1 'polypeptide(L)' 'MSESTGVVEVDLFSKAVDSLDHPEVIRFRELLEHVALEYHCRLIFFDIHCGTVSFSFNSEELTAEILRTLEE' A
#
# COMPACT_ATOMS: atom_id res chain seq x y z
N MET A 1 -19.77 -10.01 6.97
CA MET A 1 -19.19 -9.72 6.91
C MET A 1 -18.21 -9.57 6.45
N SER A 2 -17.81 -9.23 6.43
CA SER A 2 -16.98 -8.93 6.00
C SER A 2 -16.00 -9.11 5.99
N GLU A 3 -15.70 -9.37 5.83
CA GLU A 3 -14.76 -9.53 5.83
C GLU A 3 -13.91 -8.93 5.34
N SER A 4 -13.84 -8.30 5.64
CA SER A 4 -12.98 -7.52 5.07
C SER A 4 -11.67 -8.04 4.88
N THR A 5 -10.98 -7.71 3.89
CA THR A 5 -9.75 -8.32 3.56
C THR A 5 -8.58 -7.55 4.01
N GLY A 6 -8.73 -6.36 4.47
CA GLY A 6 -7.60 -5.55 4.85
C GLY A 6 -6.91 -4.85 3.70
N VAL A 7 -7.49 -4.86 2.53
CA VAL A 7 -6.95 -4.08 1.42
C VAL A 7 -7.28 -2.61 1.63
N VAL A 8 -6.29 -1.75 1.48
CA VAL A 8 -6.42 -0.32 1.71
C VAL A 8 -6.22 0.41 0.41
N GLU A 9 -7.02 1.46 0.17
CA GLU A 9 -6.89 2.30 -1.03
C GLU A 9 -6.66 3.73 -0.59
N VAL A 10 -5.62 4.37 -1.13
CA VAL A 10 -5.27 5.73 -0.77
C VAL A 10 -4.89 6.51 -2.02
N ASP A 11 -5.40 7.72 -2.16
CA ASP A 11 -5.04 8.60 -3.28
C ASP A 11 -3.73 9.29 -2.94
N LEU A 12 -2.61 8.71 -3.36
CA LEU A 12 -1.30 9.23 -3.02
C LEU A 12 -0.62 9.98 -4.15
N PHE A 13 -0.97 9.69 -5.39
CA PHE A 13 -0.28 10.27 -6.54
C PHE A 13 -1.28 10.99 -7.42
N SER A 14 -0.77 11.74 -8.38
CA SER A 14 -1.65 12.38 -9.33
C SER A 14 -2.29 11.31 -10.22
N LYS A 15 -3.42 11.66 -10.81
CA LYS A 15 -4.15 10.69 -11.63
C LYS A 15 -3.36 10.23 -12.84
N ALA A 16 -2.32 10.98 -13.21
CA ALA A 16 -1.47 10.58 -14.32
C ALA A 16 -0.58 9.41 -13.97
N VAL A 17 -0.40 9.12 -12.69
CA VAL A 17 0.43 8.01 -12.24
C VAL A 17 -0.45 6.76 -12.24
N ASP A 18 -0.29 5.94 -13.28
CA ASP A 18 -1.19 4.80 -13.46
C ASP A 18 -0.45 3.57 -13.93
N SER A 19 0.81 3.42 -13.49
CA SER A 19 1.64 2.30 -13.92
C SER A 19 2.51 1.85 -12.77
N LEU A 20 2.61 0.54 -12.59
CA LEU A 20 3.49 -0.02 -11.57
C LEU A 20 4.96 0.23 -11.89
N ASP A 21 5.26 0.62 -13.12
CA ASP A 21 6.64 0.92 -13.53
C ASP A 21 7.02 2.36 -13.26
N HIS A 22 6.09 3.18 -12.82
CA HIS A 22 6.39 4.58 -12.54
C HIS A 22 7.42 4.64 -11.39
N PRO A 23 8.49 5.46 -11.54
CA PRO A 23 9.54 5.48 -10.52
C PRO A 23 9.04 5.77 -9.10
N GLU A 24 8.08 6.67 -8.96
CA GLU A 24 7.57 6.97 -7.63
C GLU A 24 6.77 5.82 -7.05
N VAL A 25 6.06 5.09 -7.90
CA VAL A 25 5.31 3.93 -7.45
C VAL A 25 6.25 2.82 -7.00
N ILE A 26 7.32 2.60 -7.78
CA ILE A 26 8.32 1.60 -7.42
C ILE A 26 8.94 1.93 -6.07
N ARG A 27 9.27 3.20 -5.87
CA ARG A 27 9.89 3.63 -4.62
C ARG A 27 8.96 3.43 -3.44
N PHE A 28 7.68 3.75 -3.62
CA PHE A 28 6.71 3.58 -2.57
C PHE A 28 6.51 2.10 -2.22
N ARG A 29 6.47 1.25 -3.25
CA ARG A 29 6.32 -0.17 -3.02
C ARG A 29 7.52 -0.72 -2.24
N GLU A 30 8.73 -0.29 -2.61
CA GLU A 30 9.93 -0.74 -1.90
C GLU A 30 9.88 -0.30 -0.44
N LEU A 31 9.37 0.89 -0.19
CA LEU A 31 9.22 1.37 1.17
C LEU A 31 8.29 0.46 1.96
N LEU A 32 7.15 0.10 1.36
CA LEU A 32 6.21 -0.78 2.05
C LEU A 32 6.82 -2.16 2.31
N GLU A 33 7.58 -2.67 1.34
CA GLU A 33 8.23 -3.97 1.52
C GLU A 33 9.26 -3.92 2.63
N HIS A 34 9.97 -2.81 2.72
CA HIS A 34 10.97 -2.65 3.77
C HIS A 34 10.32 -2.59 5.15
N VAL A 35 9.22 -1.84 5.25
CA VAL A 35 8.50 -1.76 6.51
C VAL A 35 7.96 -3.12 6.91
N ALA A 36 7.45 -3.86 5.92
CA ALA A 36 6.92 -5.19 6.22
C ALA A 36 8.00 -6.09 6.82
N LEU A 37 9.21 -6.03 6.27
CA LEU A 37 10.29 -6.83 6.80
C LEU A 37 10.61 -6.48 8.25
N GLU A 38 10.58 -5.19 8.56
CA GLU A 38 10.87 -4.75 9.92
C GLU A 38 9.85 -5.27 10.92
N TYR A 39 8.64 -5.51 10.46
CA TYR A 39 7.57 -6.00 11.32
C TYR A 39 7.33 -7.49 11.15
N HIS A 40 8.24 -8.19 10.43
CA HIS A 40 8.14 -9.62 10.19
C HIS A 40 6.86 -9.97 9.46
N CYS A 41 6.46 -9.11 8.54
CA CYS A 41 5.25 -9.28 7.74
C CYS A 41 5.62 -9.28 6.27
N ARG A 42 4.63 -9.40 5.41
CA ARG A 42 4.84 -9.37 3.98
C ARG A 42 3.77 -8.54 3.30
N LEU A 43 4.19 -7.82 2.27
CA LEU A 43 3.26 -7.12 1.40
C LEU A 43 2.69 -8.15 0.44
N ILE A 44 1.40 -8.44 0.55
CA ILE A 44 0.78 -9.51 -0.23
C ILE A 44 -0.02 -8.99 -1.41
N PHE A 45 -0.29 -7.68 -1.46
CA PHE A 45 -1.02 -7.11 -2.57
C PHE A 45 -0.57 -5.67 -2.77
N PHE A 46 -0.40 -5.28 -4.03
CA PHE A 46 -0.03 -3.91 -4.34
C PHE A 46 -0.45 -3.58 -5.77
N ASP A 47 -1.15 -2.47 -5.95
CA ASP A 47 -1.61 -2.08 -7.26
C ASP A 47 -1.72 -0.56 -7.30
N ILE A 48 -1.84 -0.02 -8.51
CA ILE A 48 -2.00 1.41 -8.72
C ILE A 48 -3.03 1.62 -9.82
N HIS A 49 -3.89 2.61 -9.64
CA HIS A 49 -4.89 2.92 -10.64
C HIS A 49 -5.18 4.41 -10.56
N CYS A 50 -4.80 5.15 -11.59
CA CYS A 50 -5.07 6.59 -11.68
C CYS A 50 -4.70 7.30 -10.39
N GLY A 51 -3.51 7.04 -9.88
CA GLY A 51 -3.01 7.71 -8.69
C GLY A 51 -3.45 7.11 -7.37
N THR A 52 -4.38 6.17 -7.40
CA THR A 52 -4.85 5.51 -6.20
C THR A 52 -4.07 4.21 -5.99
N VAL A 53 -3.43 4.11 -4.85
CA VAL A 53 -2.65 2.92 -4.49
C VAL A 53 -3.52 1.99 -3.67
N SER A 54 -3.50 0.70 -4.01
CA SER A 54 -4.17 -0.33 -3.23
C SER A 54 -3.11 -1.28 -2.72
N PHE A 55 -3.14 -1.61 -1.43
CA PHE A 55 -2.14 -2.50 -0.89
C PHE A 55 -2.67 -3.24 0.33
N SER A 56 -1.98 -4.32 0.68
CA SER A 56 -2.37 -5.11 1.82
C SER A 56 -1.15 -5.90 2.32
N PHE A 57 -1.06 -6.04 3.63
CA PHE A 57 -0.04 -6.87 4.26
C PHE A 57 -0.72 -8.11 4.83
N ASN A 58 0.08 -9.11 5.17
CA ASN A 58 -0.47 -10.29 5.82
C ASN A 58 -0.71 -10.04 7.32
N SER A 59 -0.73 -8.77 7.71
CA SER A 59 -1.04 -8.34 9.07
C SER A 59 -2.02 -7.18 8.98
N GLU A 60 -3.21 -7.36 9.53
CA GLU A 60 -4.20 -6.29 9.52
C GLU A 60 -3.74 -5.11 10.38
N GLU A 61 -3.02 -5.39 11.45
CA GLU A 61 -2.52 -4.33 12.30
C GLU A 61 -1.55 -3.43 11.55
N LEU A 62 -0.63 -4.04 10.80
CA LEU A 62 0.33 -3.25 10.04
C LEU A 62 -0.36 -2.47 8.95
N THR A 63 -1.31 -3.08 8.28
CA THR A 63 -2.06 -2.40 7.22
C THR A 63 -2.77 -1.17 7.77
N ALA A 64 -3.42 -1.31 8.92
CA ALA A 64 -4.13 -0.19 9.53
C ALA A 64 -3.16 0.89 9.99
N GLU A 65 -2.00 0.49 10.49
CA GLU A 65 -1.01 1.44 10.96
C GLU A 65 -0.48 2.28 9.82
N ILE A 66 -0.18 1.64 8.69
CA ILE A 66 0.30 2.35 7.51
C ILE A 66 -0.77 3.31 7.01
N LEU A 67 -2.02 2.85 6.94
CA LEU A 67 -3.10 3.71 6.48
C LEU A 67 -3.21 4.94 7.36
N ARG A 68 -3.16 4.76 8.66
CA ARG A 68 -3.27 5.89 9.59
C ARG A 68 -2.14 6.88 9.37
N THR A 69 -0.93 6.37 9.16
CA THR A 69 0.22 7.23 8.92
C THR A 69 0.04 8.03 7.64
N LEU A 70 -0.46 7.39 6.60
CA LEU A 70 -0.62 8.06 5.32
C LEU A 70 -1.72 9.10 5.33
N GLU A 71 -2.71 8.92 6.19
CA GLU A 71 -3.84 9.85 6.24
C GLU A 71 -3.56 11.05 7.15
N GLU A 72 -2.50 11.04 7.89
CA GLU A 72 -2.13 12.19 8.68
C GLU A 72 -1.36 13.18 7.83
#